data_0cd8db45f2cdbb3834affbbabcf386d3
#
_entry.id   0cd8db45f2cdbb3834affbbabcf386d3
#
_cell.length_a   1.000
_cell.length_b   1.000
_cell.length_c   1.000
_cell.angle_alpha   90.00
_cell.angle_beta   90.00
_cell.angle_gamma   90.00
#
_symmetry.space_group_name_H-M   'P 1'
#
loop_
_entity.id
_entity.type
_entity.pdbx_description
1 polymer ?
#
loop_
_entity_poly.entity_id
_entity_poly.type
_entity_poly.pdbx_seq_one_letter_code
_entity_poly.pdbx_strand_id
1 'polypeptide(L)'
;ILDSLSSGVILLDDNLLIVDLNPAAENVLGISRRRAQGQSLLQLVDDEPEMREILARVAVTGDHYANEMRLAPSEVHTDERVVDCHVSPIDVDDASLLVEITDVTRRNQISRENALLIQHGAGRQMIRQLAHEIKNPLGGIRGAAQLLERQLDEAELREYTDVVISETDRLAGLVNTLLGPGGPPQKQPVNVHELLEYVVRIVEAEDPRNLTVRRDYDPGLPDIDLDRDQMVQAFLNLVRNAAAALDGHGTITLRSRAVTNFTIGDIRHRVIASIEIEDDGPGIEPDLQDSVFYPLITSRPEGTGLGLPAAQELISRHKGLIEFESRPGRTVFYVRIPLDQDVANG
;
A
#
# COMPACT_ATOMS: atom_id res chain seq x y z
N ILE A 1 24.48 -11.52 31.02
CA ILE A 1 24.58 -11.76 29.55
C ILE A 1 23.18 -11.60 28.93
N LEU A 2 22.12 -12.20 29.50
CA LEU A 2 20.75 -12.12 28.94
C LEU A 2 20.24 -10.67 28.81
N ASP A 3 20.55 -9.82 29.76
CA ASP A 3 20.10 -8.41 29.79
C ASP A 3 20.71 -7.54 28.68
N SER A 4 21.77 -8.00 28.03
CA SER A 4 22.45 -7.27 26.94
C SER A 4 22.06 -7.75 25.54
N LEU A 5 21.16 -8.74 25.43
CA LEU A 5 20.67 -9.23 24.14
C LEU A 5 19.62 -8.31 23.59
N SER A 6 19.65 -8.08 22.27
CA SER A 6 18.62 -7.33 21.55
C SER A 6 17.36 -8.14 21.28
N SER A 7 17.45 -9.47 21.30
CA SER A 7 16.32 -10.39 21.22
C SER A 7 15.67 -10.56 22.58
N GLY A 8 14.35 -10.58 22.63
CA GLY A 8 13.59 -10.92 23.84
C GLY A 8 13.76 -12.39 24.17
N VAL A 9 14.18 -12.68 25.40
CA VAL A 9 14.38 -14.04 25.91
C VAL A 9 13.40 -14.26 27.06
N ILE A 10 12.64 -15.35 26.99
CA ILE A 10 11.65 -15.75 28.00
C ILE A 10 11.95 -17.21 28.38
N LEU A 11 12.02 -17.46 29.67
CA LEU A 11 12.17 -18.81 30.25
C LEU A 11 10.84 -19.27 30.80
N LEU A 12 10.40 -20.48 30.42
CA LEU A 12 9.14 -21.06 30.87
C LEU A 12 9.40 -22.37 31.63
N ASP A 13 8.59 -22.62 32.65
CA ASP A 13 8.56 -23.89 33.37
C ASP A 13 7.71 -24.95 32.62
N ASP A 14 7.59 -26.16 33.21
CA ASP A 14 6.78 -27.27 32.67
C ASP A 14 5.27 -26.95 32.56
N ASN A 15 4.80 -25.91 33.23
CA ASN A 15 3.40 -25.47 33.20
C ASN A 15 3.22 -24.26 32.26
N LEU A 16 4.24 -23.90 31.46
CA LEU A 16 4.27 -22.73 30.58
C LEU A 16 4.13 -21.40 31.31
N LEU A 17 4.52 -21.35 32.60
CA LEU A 17 4.59 -20.12 33.38
C LEU A 17 5.98 -19.49 33.19
N ILE A 18 6.00 -18.18 33.17
CA ILE A 18 7.22 -17.39 33.00
C ILE A 18 8.06 -17.47 34.27
N VAL A 19 9.22 -18.10 34.15
CA VAL A 19 10.26 -18.16 35.21
C VAL A 19 11.05 -16.86 35.20
N ASP A 20 11.47 -16.44 34.01
CA ASP A 20 12.26 -15.23 33.85
C ASP A 20 12.16 -14.65 32.42
N LEU A 21 12.48 -13.34 32.27
CA LEU A 21 12.56 -12.69 30.98
C LEU A 21 13.55 -11.51 31.03
N ASN A 22 14.15 -11.20 29.86
CA ASN A 22 15.11 -10.10 29.73
C ASN A 22 14.42 -8.77 29.35
N PRO A 23 15.14 -7.63 29.44
CA PRO A 23 14.59 -6.30 29.11
C PRO A 23 14.05 -6.17 27.67
N ALA A 24 14.60 -6.92 26.72
CA ALA A 24 14.11 -6.91 25.34
C ALA A 24 12.73 -7.57 25.26
N ALA A 25 12.49 -8.68 25.99
CA ALA A 25 11.18 -9.30 26.09
C ALA A 25 10.15 -8.41 26.80
N GLU A 26 10.56 -7.66 27.85
CA GLU A 26 9.71 -6.65 28.48
C GLU A 26 9.17 -5.63 27.46
N ASN A 27 10.05 -5.16 26.58
CA ASN A 27 9.69 -4.19 25.54
C ASN A 27 8.75 -4.77 24.48
N VAL A 28 8.93 -6.04 24.08
CA VAL A 28 8.09 -6.69 23.08
C VAL A 28 6.70 -6.98 23.66
N LEU A 29 6.64 -7.52 24.90
CA LEU A 29 5.40 -7.91 25.56
C LEU A 29 4.68 -6.73 26.24
N GLY A 30 5.35 -5.59 26.42
CA GLY A 30 4.78 -4.41 27.11
C GLY A 30 4.56 -4.61 28.61
N ILE A 31 5.18 -5.62 29.22
CA ILE A 31 5.03 -5.97 30.63
C ILE A 31 6.39 -6.08 31.31
N SER A 32 6.51 -5.60 32.55
CA SER A 32 7.76 -5.69 33.30
C SER A 32 8.03 -7.12 33.79
N ARG A 33 9.31 -7.52 33.86
CA ARG A 33 9.78 -8.81 34.38
C ARG A 33 9.10 -9.19 35.70
N ARG A 34 9.03 -8.24 36.65
CA ARG A 34 8.43 -8.48 37.96
C ARG A 34 6.93 -8.81 37.91
N ARG A 35 6.22 -8.27 36.92
CA ARG A 35 4.78 -8.56 36.75
C ARG A 35 4.55 -9.85 35.95
N ALA A 36 5.42 -10.14 35.01
CA ALA A 36 5.30 -11.29 34.13
C ALA A 36 5.65 -12.62 34.82
N GLN A 37 6.57 -12.61 35.79
CA GLN A 37 6.97 -13.80 36.52
C GLN A 37 5.79 -14.52 37.17
N GLY A 38 5.67 -15.84 36.95
CA GLY A 38 4.59 -16.67 37.42
C GLY A 38 3.28 -16.56 36.63
N GLN A 39 3.21 -15.71 35.62
CA GLN A 39 2.07 -15.66 34.71
C GLN A 39 2.26 -16.60 33.51
N SER A 40 1.15 -17.04 32.90
CA SER A 40 1.21 -17.78 31.66
C SER A 40 1.55 -16.87 30.48
N LEU A 41 2.54 -17.27 29.68
CA LEU A 41 2.87 -16.54 28.45
C LEU A 41 1.66 -16.39 27.52
N LEU A 42 0.82 -17.44 27.42
CA LEU A 42 -0.37 -17.44 26.57
C LEU A 42 -1.40 -16.38 26.97
N GLN A 43 -1.51 -16.06 28.27
CA GLN A 43 -2.41 -15.01 28.75
C GLN A 43 -1.92 -13.60 28.39
N LEU A 44 -0.61 -13.43 28.25
CA LEU A 44 0.01 -12.15 27.90
C LEU A 44 -0.04 -11.84 26.40
N VAL A 45 -0.27 -12.85 25.56
CA VAL A 45 -0.35 -12.75 24.10
C VAL A 45 -1.74 -13.12 23.56
N ASP A 46 -2.80 -12.76 24.31
CA ASP A 46 -4.23 -12.99 23.95
C ASP A 46 -4.57 -14.42 23.56
N ASP A 47 -3.89 -15.41 24.19
CA ASP A 47 -4.10 -16.84 23.97
C ASP A 47 -4.02 -17.25 22.48
N GLU A 48 -3.04 -16.72 21.77
CA GLU A 48 -2.80 -17.01 20.36
C GLU A 48 -2.74 -18.53 20.10
N PRO A 49 -3.67 -19.09 19.30
CA PRO A 49 -3.75 -20.55 19.09
C PRO A 49 -2.45 -21.14 18.53
N GLU A 50 -1.75 -20.38 17.68
CA GLU A 50 -0.48 -20.78 17.07
C GLU A 50 0.63 -20.90 18.12
N MET A 51 0.77 -19.93 19.01
CA MET A 51 1.75 -19.99 20.12
C MET A 51 1.48 -21.18 21.04
N ARG A 52 0.22 -21.44 21.38
CA ARG A 52 -0.17 -22.59 22.19
C ARG A 52 0.24 -23.91 21.55
N GLU A 53 -0.03 -24.07 20.24
CA GLU A 53 0.32 -25.30 19.51
C GLU A 53 1.84 -25.51 19.47
N ILE A 54 2.61 -24.44 19.23
CA ILE A 54 4.08 -24.48 19.19
C ILE A 54 4.65 -24.91 20.53
N LEU A 55 4.27 -24.24 21.60
CA LEU A 55 4.79 -24.55 22.96
C LEU A 55 4.46 -26.00 23.36
N ALA A 56 3.22 -26.45 23.11
CA ALA A 56 2.83 -27.81 23.40
C ALA A 56 3.60 -28.84 22.58
N ARG A 57 3.87 -28.57 21.32
CA ARG A 57 4.65 -29.45 20.44
C ARG A 57 6.08 -29.56 20.91
N VAL A 58 6.78 -28.44 21.13
CA VAL A 58 8.18 -28.44 21.57
C VAL A 58 8.34 -29.14 22.92
N ALA A 59 7.42 -28.93 23.88
CA ALA A 59 7.42 -29.58 25.18
C ALA A 59 7.31 -31.11 25.07
N VAL A 60 6.60 -31.63 24.05
CA VAL A 60 6.42 -33.08 23.88
C VAL A 60 7.49 -33.72 23.02
N THR A 61 7.87 -33.07 21.89
CA THR A 61 8.81 -33.68 20.94
C THR A 61 10.26 -33.41 21.26
N GLY A 62 10.55 -32.34 22.01
CA GLY A 62 11.93 -31.86 22.24
C GLY A 62 12.60 -31.24 21.02
N ASP A 63 11.83 -30.98 19.94
CA ASP A 63 12.33 -30.35 18.73
C ASP A 63 12.42 -28.82 18.90
N HIS A 64 13.28 -28.18 18.09
CA HIS A 64 13.31 -26.73 18.00
C HIS A 64 12.26 -26.24 16.99
N TYR A 65 11.63 -25.13 17.30
CA TYR A 65 10.66 -24.49 16.40
C TYR A 65 11.04 -23.04 16.11
N ALA A 66 10.86 -22.61 14.88
CA ALA A 66 11.08 -21.22 14.45
C ALA A 66 10.00 -20.82 13.44
N ASN A 67 9.29 -19.73 13.72
CA ASN A 67 8.33 -19.16 12.79
C ASN A 67 8.10 -17.67 13.06
N GLU A 68 7.75 -16.93 12.01
CA GLU A 68 7.22 -15.58 12.17
C GLU A 68 5.74 -15.65 12.56
N MET A 69 5.35 -14.88 13.57
CA MET A 69 3.97 -14.80 14.03
C MET A 69 3.57 -13.38 14.40
N ARG A 70 2.27 -13.14 14.49
CA ARG A 70 1.73 -11.88 14.97
C ARG A 70 1.46 -12.00 16.46
N LEU A 71 1.91 -11.02 17.22
CA LEU A 71 1.61 -10.93 18.64
C LEU A 71 0.85 -9.63 18.93
N ALA A 72 -0.30 -9.76 19.57
CA ALA A 72 -1.05 -8.67 20.14
C ALA A 72 -0.89 -8.71 21.67
N PRO A 73 -0.12 -7.81 22.29
CA PRO A 73 0.01 -7.78 23.75
C PRO A 73 -1.34 -7.41 24.41
N SER A 74 -1.79 -8.22 25.35
CA SER A 74 -3.13 -8.15 25.95
C SER A 74 -3.37 -6.92 26.85
N GLU A 75 -2.33 -6.32 27.44
CA GLU A 75 -2.49 -5.27 28.46
C GLU A 75 -2.36 -3.81 27.94
N VAL A 76 -1.86 -3.60 26.74
CA VAL A 76 -1.69 -2.25 26.19
C VAL A 76 -2.24 -2.29 24.78
N HIS A 77 -3.12 -1.34 24.43
CA HIS A 77 -3.54 -1.11 23.04
C HIS A 77 -2.34 -0.63 22.19
N THR A 78 -1.33 -1.48 22.09
CA THR A 78 -0.19 -1.31 21.20
C THR A 78 -0.50 -2.06 19.91
N ASP A 79 -0.07 -1.46 18.81
CA ASP A 79 -0.22 -2.03 17.48
C ASP A 79 0.28 -3.48 17.43
N GLU A 80 -0.44 -4.33 16.72
CA GLU A 80 -0.05 -5.71 16.40
C GLU A 80 1.40 -5.74 15.92
N ARG A 81 2.23 -6.59 16.53
CA ARG A 81 3.65 -6.74 16.19
C ARG A 81 3.89 -8.05 15.46
N VAL A 82 4.73 -8.02 14.46
CA VAL A 82 5.26 -9.23 13.83
C VAL A 82 6.57 -9.59 14.52
N VAL A 83 6.62 -10.78 15.08
CA VAL A 83 7.81 -11.28 15.76
C VAL A 83 8.32 -12.55 15.11
N ASP A 84 9.63 -12.68 15.03
CA ASP A 84 10.30 -13.95 14.76
C ASP A 84 10.45 -14.69 16.10
N CYS A 85 9.78 -15.82 16.21
CA CYS A 85 9.65 -16.59 17.44
C CYS A 85 10.39 -17.92 17.29
N HIS A 86 11.37 -18.15 18.17
CA HIS A 86 12.09 -19.41 18.28
C HIS A 86 11.79 -20.04 19.64
N VAL A 87 11.38 -21.30 19.63
CA VAL A 87 11.14 -22.07 20.86
C VAL A 87 12.08 -23.27 20.89
N SER A 88 12.79 -23.41 21.99
CA SER A 88 13.77 -24.48 22.21
C SER A 88 13.60 -25.12 23.58
N PRO A 89 13.74 -26.44 23.69
CA PRO A 89 13.80 -27.08 24.99
C PRO A 89 15.13 -26.74 25.67
N ILE A 90 15.09 -26.52 26.97
CA ILE A 90 16.26 -26.30 27.81
C ILE A 90 16.11 -27.11 29.11
N ASP A 91 17.22 -27.33 29.77
CA ASP A 91 17.27 -27.96 31.11
C ASP A 91 18.16 -27.08 31.99
N VAL A 92 17.59 -26.01 32.51
CA VAL A 92 18.31 -25.02 33.31
C VAL A 92 17.46 -24.60 34.49
N ASP A 93 17.91 -24.89 35.69
CA ASP A 93 17.21 -24.57 36.93
C ASP A 93 15.74 -25.00 36.91
N ASP A 94 14.80 -24.05 37.05
CA ASP A 94 13.34 -24.29 37.05
C ASP A 94 12.70 -24.07 35.67
N ALA A 95 13.49 -24.00 34.58
CA ALA A 95 12.99 -23.73 33.22
C ALA A 95 13.16 -24.91 32.28
N SER A 96 12.12 -25.25 31.53
CA SER A 96 12.08 -26.33 30.54
C SER A 96 12.04 -25.86 29.11
N LEU A 97 11.57 -24.62 28.86
CA LEU A 97 11.51 -24.03 27.53
C LEU A 97 12.16 -22.64 27.50
N LEU A 98 12.87 -22.38 26.42
CA LEU A 98 13.39 -21.06 26.04
C LEU A 98 12.57 -20.55 24.87
N VAL A 99 12.00 -19.37 25.01
CA VAL A 99 11.33 -18.65 23.92
C VAL A 99 12.14 -17.40 23.59
N GLU A 100 12.66 -17.33 22.38
CA GLU A 100 13.31 -16.13 21.83
C GLU A 100 12.35 -15.42 20.91
N ILE A 101 12.12 -14.13 21.14
CA ILE A 101 11.27 -13.27 20.30
C ILE A 101 12.07 -12.06 19.81
N THR A 102 12.00 -11.83 18.52
CA THR A 102 12.61 -10.65 17.91
C THR A 102 11.53 -9.87 17.17
N ASP A 103 11.35 -8.59 17.52
CA ASP A 103 10.43 -7.71 16.79
C ASP A 103 10.98 -7.45 15.38
N VAL A 104 10.32 -8.01 14.38
CA VAL A 104 10.65 -7.87 12.96
C VAL A 104 9.64 -7.00 12.21
N THR A 105 8.70 -6.37 12.91
CA THR A 105 7.63 -5.54 12.33
C THR A 105 8.22 -4.52 11.36
N ARG A 106 9.22 -3.78 11.78
CA ARG A 106 9.88 -2.78 10.96
C ARG A 106 10.66 -3.37 9.77
N ARG A 107 11.33 -4.50 10.00
CA ARG A 107 12.08 -5.20 8.94
C ARG A 107 11.14 -5.73 7.87
N ASN A 108 10.01 -6.33 8.28
CA ASN A 108 8.99 -6.84 7.36
C ASN A 108 8.29 -5.72 6.63
N GLN A 109 8.04 -4.58 7.28
CA GLN A 109 7.50 -3.40 6.63
C GLN A 109 8.45 -2.89 5.54
N ILE A 110 9.75 -2.73 5.84
CA ILE A 110 10.77 -2.34 4.85
C ILE A 110 10.86 -3.37 3.70
N SER A 111 10.82 -4.66 4.01
CA SER A 111 10.87 -5.72 3.00
C SER A 111 9.64 -5.69 2.08
N ARG A 112 8.44 -5.45 2.63
CA ARG A 112 7.21 -5.27 1.85
C ARG A 112 7.29 -4.03 0.98
N GLU A 113 7.73 -2.90 1.54
CA GLU A 113 7.93 -1.65 0.79
C GLU A 113 8.92 -1.84 -0.36
N ASN A 114 10.04 -2.51 -0.11
CA ASN A 114 11.03 -2.82 -1.14
C ASN A 114 10.49 -3.78 -2.20
N ALA A 115 9.73 -4.81 -1.81
CA ALA A 115 9.07 -5.71 -2.75
C ALA A 115 8.06 -4.96 -3.62
N LEU A 116 7.26 -4.07 -3.03
CA LEU A 116 6.35 -3.18 -3.75
C LEU A 116 7.11 -2.28 -4.74
N LEU A 117 8.22 -1.66 -4.34
CA LEU A 117 9.02 -0.80 -5.22
C LEU A 117 9.63 -1.57 -6.40
N ILE A 118 10.12 -2.80 -6.17
CA ILE A 118 10.64 -3.69 -7.23
C ILE A 118 9.51 -4.09 -8.17
N GLN A 119 8.36 -4.50 -7.62
CA GLN A 119 7.17 -4.85 -8.37
C GLN A 119 6.66 -3.65 -9.20
N HIS A 120 6.64 -2.45 -8.59
CA HIS A 120 6.33 -1.20 -9.26
C HIS A 120 7.31 -0.86 -10.38
N GLY A 121 8.60 -1.15 -10.21
CA GLY A 121 9.63 -0.95 -11.22
C GLY A 121 9.44 -1.83 -12.46
N ALA A 122 9.18 -3.13 -12.24
CA ALA A 122 8.92 -4.08 -13.31
C ALA A 122 7.61 -3.77 -14.06
N GLY A 123 6.55 -3.45 -13.33
CA GLY A 123 5.27 -3.01 -13.90
C GLY A 123 5.43 -1.77 -14.78
N ARG A 124 6.19 -0.76 -14.33
CA ARG A 124 6.48 0.47 -15.10
C ARG A 124 7.20 0.19 -16.42
N GLN A 125 8.20 -0.67 -16.39
CA GLN A 125 8.94 -1.00 -17.61
C GLN A 125 8.04 -1.72 -18.62
N MET A 126 7.21 -2.65 -18.15
CA MET A 126 6.23 -3.35 -18.97
C MET A 126 5.18 -2.41 -19.57
N ILE A 127 4.62 -1.49 -18.76
CA ILE A 127 3.67 -0.46 -19.21
C ILE A 127 4.28 0.41 -20.31
N ARG A 128 5.51 0.87 -20.12
CA ARG A 128 6.20 1.71 -21.09
C ARG A 128 6.45 0.99 -22.38
N GLN A 129 6.89 -0.27 -22.31
CA GLN A 129 7.12 -1.10 -23.50
C GLN A 129 5.81 -1.39 -24.25
N LEU A 130 4.77 -1.85 -23.56
CA LEU A 130 3.45 -2.09 -24.15
C LEU A 130 2.86 -0.84 -24.79
N ALA A 131 2.97 0.30 -24.14
CA ALA A 131 2.47 1.54 -24.67
C ALA A 131 3.19 1.96 -25.97
N HIS A 132 4.50 1.78 -26.05
CA HIS A 132 5.24 2.01 -27.31
C HIS A 132 4.83 1.05 -28.41
N GLU A 133 4.66 -0.23 -28.07
CA GLU A 133 4.25 -1.26 -29.03
C GLU A 133 2.80 -1.12 -29.49
N ILE A 134 1.91 -0.52 -28.69
CA ILE A 134 0.53 -0.21 -29.07
C ILE A 134 0.46 1.10 -29.89
N LYS A 135 1.21 2.13 -29.53
CA LYS A 135 1.22 3.41 -30.28
C LYS A 135 1.67 3.25 -31.72
N ASN A 136 2.63 2.37 -31.97
CA ASN A 136 3.16 2.15 -33.32
C ASN A 136 2.09 1.67 -34.31
N PRO A 137 1.34 0.58 -34.10
CA PRO A 137 0.26 0.17 -35.00
C PRO A 137 -0.88 1.20 -35.07
N LEU A 138 -1.23 1.86 -33.95
CA LEU A 138 -2.26 2.92 -33.97
C LEU A 138 -1.85 4.07 -34.86
N GLY A 139 -0.60 4.51 -34.84
CA GLY A 139 -0.08 5.53 -35.74
C GLY A 139 -0.16 5.10 -37.21
N GLY A 140 0.11 3.83 -37.50
CA GLY A 140 -0.03 3.24 -38.84
C GLY A 140 -1.48 3.23 -39.34
N ILE A 141 -2.42 2.78 -38.50
CA ILE A 141 -3.87 2.74 -38.81
C ILE A 141 -4.39 4.17 -39.06
N ARG A 142 -4.06 5.10 -38.17
CA ARG A 142 -4.44 6.52 -38.31
C ARG A 142 -3.92 7.12 -39.63
N GLY A 143 -2.63 6.90 -39.94
CA GLY A 143 -2.02 7.39 -41.17
C GLY A 143 -2.67 6.81 -42.42
N ALA A 144 -2.98 5.51 -42.44
CA ALA A 144 -3.69 4.86 -43.52
C ALA A 144 -5.11 5.40 -43.72
N ALA A 145 -5.86 5.60 -42.62
CA ALA A 145 -7.20 6.17 -42.66
C ALA A 145 -7.19 7.61 -43.20
N GLN A 146 -6.21 8.45 -42.78
CA GLN A 146 -6.04 9.82 -43.30
C GLN A 146 -5.68 9.86 -44.80
N LEU A 147 -4.90 8.89 -45.29
CA LEU A 147 -4.60 8.80 -46.72
C LEU A 147 -5.83 8.37 -47.52
N LEU A 148 -6.64 7.43 -47.01
CA LEU A 148 -7.90 7.02 -47.61
C LEU A 148 -8.89 8.18 -47.65
N GLU A 149 -9.08 8.89 -46.56
CA GLU A 149 -9.98 10.06 -46.45
C GLU A 149 -9.71 11.11 -47.56
N ARG A 150 -8.42 11.34 -47.86
CA ARG A 150 -8.02 12.30 -48.93
C ARG A 150 -8.35 11.79 -50.34
N GLN A 151 -8.53 10.54 -50.53
CA GLN A 151 -8.81 9.88 -51.83
C GLN A 151 -10.29 9.58 -52.07
N LEU A 152 -11.13 9.68 -51.01
CA LEU A 152 -12.55 9.46 -51.06
C LEU A 152 -13.30 10.73 -51.46
N ASP A 153 -14.04 10.67 -52.56
CA ASP A 153 -14.88 11.78 -53.03
C ASP A 153 -16.27 11.78 -52.36
N GLU A 154 -16.77 10.60 -51.97
CA GLU A 154 -18.10 10.41 -51.39
C GLU A 154 -18.09 10.75 -49.89
N ALA A 155 -19.02 11.64 -49.46
CA ALA A 155 -19.13 12.07 -48.05
C ALA A 155 -19.47 10.91 -47.09
N GLU A 156 -20.32 9.96 -47.56
CA GLU A 156 -20.70 8.79 -46.75
C GLU A 156 -19.50 7.87 -46.45
N LEU A 157 -18.56 7.74 -47.37
CA LEU A 157 -17.36 6.94 -47.17
C LEU A 157 -16.34 7.63 -46.24
N ARG A 158 -16.31 8.97 -46.24
CA ARG A 158 -15.48 9.76 -45.30
C ARG A 158 -15.92 9.57 -43.86
N GLU A 159 -17.19 9.39 -43.59
CA GLU A 159 -17.71 9.14 -42.24
C GLU A 159 -17.05 7.89 -41.62
N TYR A 160 -16.80 6.83 -42.39
CA TYR A 160 -16.09 5.62 -41.89
C TYR A 160 -14.62 5.90 -41.57
N THR A 161 -13.92 6.73 -42.36
CA THR A 161 -12.54 7.09 -42.07
C THR A 161 -12.46 8.00 -40.84
N ASP A 162 -13.41 8.92 -40.64
CA ASP A 162 -13.51 9.77 -39.46
C ASP A 162 -13.69 8.91 -38.19
N VAL A 163 -14.55 7.89 -38.23
CA VAL A 163 -14.74 6.93 -37.12
C VAL A 163 -13.42 6.20 -36.81
N VAL A 164 -12.72 5.69 -37.82
CA VAL A 164 -11.43 5.01 -37.62
C VAL A 164 -10.39 5.94 -37.02
N ILE A 165 -10.29 7.18 -37.49
CA ILE A 165 -9.36 8.18 -36.95
C ILE A 165 -9.70 8.52 -35.50
N SER A 166 -10.98 8.81 -35.20
CA SER A 166 -11.44 9.16 -33.85
C SER A 166 -11.22 8.04 -32.85
N GLU A 167 -11.53 6.76 -33.21
CA GLU A 167 -11.28 5.62 -32.33
C GLU A 167 -9.78 5.36 -32.14
N THR A 168 -8.97 5.57 -33.19
CA THR A 168 -7.50 5.45 -33.08
C THR A 168 -6.94 6.53 -32.14
N ASP A 169 -7.42 7.78 -32.25
CA ASP A 169 -7.03 8.87 -31.37
C ASP A 169 -7.51 8.65 -29.93
N ARG A 170 -8.70 8.06 -29.74
CA ARG A 170 -9.20 7.65 -28.42
C ARG A 170 -8.30 6.57 -27.79
N LEU A 171 -7.94 5.54 -28.54
CA LEU A 171 -7.02 4.50 -28.07
C LEU A 171 -5.63 5.03 -27.76
N ALA A 172 -5.10 5.92 -28.60
CA ALA A 172 -3.82 6.58 -28.33
C ALA A 172 -3.88 7.46 -27.06
N GLY A 173 -5.01 8.11 -26.81
CA GLY A 173 -5.28 8.85 -25.58
C GLY A 173 -5.27 7.95 -24.34
N LEU A 174 -5.91 6.79 -24.38
CA LEU A 174 -5.88 5.80 -23.29
C LEU A 174 -4.45 5.31 -23.01
N VAL A 175 -3.67 5.01 -24.06
CA VAL A 175 -2.26 4.63 -23.93
C VAL A 175 -1.40 5.77 -23.35
N ASN A 176 -1.69 7.03 -23.72
CA ASN A 176 -1.02 8.18 -23.13
C ASN A 176 -1.33 8.35 -21.64
N THR A 177 -2.57 8.08 -21.23
CA THR A 177 -2.98 8.10 -19.82
C THR A 177 -2.20 7.07 -19.00
N LEU A 178 -1.92 5.89 -19.59
CA LEU A 178 -1.07 4.85 -18.99
C LEU A 178 0.37 5.29 -18.77
N LEU A 179 0.95 5.98 -19.75
CA LEU A 179 2.33 6.45 -19.66
C LEU A 179 2.48 7.65 -18.74
N GLY A 180 1.36 8.31 -18.43
CA GLY A 180 1.38 9.63 -17.81
C GLY A 180 1.99 10.69 -18.74
N PRO A 181 2.04 11.96 -18.30
CA PRO A 181 2.64 13.04 -19.08
C PRO A 181 4.11 12.77 -19.35
N GLY A 182 4.52 12.93 -20.61
CA GLY A 182 5.91 12.77 -21.04
C GLY A 182 6.77 13.92 -20.49
N GLY A 183 7.84 13.60 -19.80
CA GLY A 183 8.78 14.59 -19.25
C GLY A 183 8.92 14.49 -17.73
N PRO A 184 9.95 15.15 -17.15
CA PRO A 184 10.09 15.25 -15.71
C PRO A 184 8.95 16.07 -15.10
N PRO A 185 8.54 15.79 -13.84
CA PRO A 185 7.52 16.57 -13.16
C PRO A 185 7.91 18.06 -13.06
N GLN A 186 6.98 18.95 -13.38
CA GLN A 186 7.15 20.38 -13.16
C GLN A 186 6.67 20.74 -11.75
N LYS A 187 7.56 20.55 -10.78
CA LYS A 187 7.24 20.71 -9.36
C LYS A 187 7.12 22.19 -8.98
N GLN A 188 6.10 22.47 -8.19
CA GLN A 188 5.83 23.77 -7.56
C GLN A 188 5.17 23.52 -6.20
N PRO A 189 5.23 24.49 -5.26
CA PRO A 189 4.49 24.37 -4.01
C PRO A 189 2.98 24.23 -4.27
N VAL A 190 2.38 23.12 -3.79
CA VAL A 190 0.96 22.79 -3.99
C VAL A 190 0.33 22.48 -2.64
N ASN A 191 -0.78 23.12 -2.35
CA ASN A 191 -1.63 22.75 -1.24
C ASN A 191 -2.41 21.49 -1.60
N VAL A 192 -2.09 20.39 -0.90
CA VAL A 192 -2.70 19.08 -1.20
C VAL A 192 -4.20 19.07 -0.92
N HIS A 193 -4.69 19.84 0.05
CA HIS A 193 -6.11 19.89 0.36
C HIS A 193 -6.90 20.59 -0.76
N GLU A 194 -6.39 21.70 -1.29
CA GLU A 194 -7.00 22.37 -2.45
C GLU A 194 -7.04 21.46 -3.67
N LEU A 195 -6.00 20.65 -3.86
CA LEU A 195 -5.92 19.67 -4.93
C LEU A 195 -6.97 18.58 -4.76
N LEU A 196 -7.11 18.01 -3.55
CA LEU A 196 -8.13 17.01 -3.25
C LEU A 196 -9.54 17.55 -3.42
N GLU A 197 -9.83 18.79 -2.96
CA GLU A 197 -11.13 19.44 -3.17
C GLU A 197 -11.44 19.70 -4.65
N TYR A 198 -10.41 19.99 -5.45
CA TYR A 198 -10.57 20.10 -6.90
C TYR A 198 -10.97 18.76 -7.54
N VAL A 199 -10.30 17.66 -7.13
CA VAL A 199 -10.60 16.29 -7.57
C VAL A 199 -12.02 15.88 -7.19
N VAL A 200 -12.42 16.13 -5.95
CA VAL A 200 -13.77 15.82 -5.44
C VAL A 200 -14.85 16.52 -6.30
N ARG A 201 -14.67 17.82 -6.56
CA ARG A 201 -15.62 18.56 -7.42
C ARG A 201 -15.78 17.98 -8.82
N ILE A 202 -14.69 17.46 -9.40
CA ILE A 202 -14.76 16.80 -10.71
C ILE A 202 -15.58 15.51 -10.61
N VAL A 203 -15.29 14.66 -9.62
CA VAL A 203 -15.96 13.37 -9.45
C VAL A 203 -17.45 13.56 -9.11
N GLU A 204 -17.78 14.51 -8.24
CA GLU A 204 -19.17 14.87 -7.92
C GLU A 204 -19.95 15.40 -9.14
N ALA A 205 -19.27 16.07 -10.07
CA ALA A 205 -19.90 16.57 -11.31
C ALA A 205 -20.10 15.45 -12.36
N GLU A 206 -19.23 14.44 -12.38
CA GLU A 206 -19.32 13.30 -13.30
C GLU A 206 -20.41 12.30 -12.88
N ASP A 207 -20.55 12.08 -11.58
CA ASP A 207 -21.53 11.16 -11.02
C ASP A 207 -22.34 11.86 -9.91
N PRO A 208 -23.49 12.46 -10.26
CA PRO A 208 -24.33 13.18 -9.29
C PRO A 208 -25.09 12.24 -8.33
N ARG A 209 -24.87 10.93 -8.41
CA ARG A 209 -25.43 9.98 -7.47
C ARG A 209 -24.84 10.24 -6.08
N ASN A 210 -25.68 10.26 -5.04
CA ASN A 210 -25.45 10.69 -3.65
C ASN A 210 -24.23 10.04 -2.97
N LEU A 211 -23.01 10.27 -3.46
CA LEU A 211 -21.79 9.93 -2.77
C LEU A 211 -21.56 10.89 -1.60
N THR A 212 -21.40 10.36 -0.41
CA THR A 212 -20.99 11.16 0.75
C THR A 212 -19.48 11.24 0.80
N VAL A 213 -18.92 12.47 0.70
CA VAL A 213 -17.47 12.67 0.86
C VAL A 213 -17.20 13.29 2.23
N ARG A 214 -16.48 12.57 3.10
CA ARG A 214 -16.00 13.04 4.41
C ARG A 214 -14.57 13.53 4.28
N ARG A 215 -14.25 14.64 4.95
CA ARG A 215 -12.94 15.29 4.98
C ARG A 215 -12.39 15.28 6.39
N ASP A 216 -11.19 14.80 6.56
CA ASP A 216 -10.45 14.76 7.82
C ASP A 216 -8.99 15.16 7.56
N TYR A 217 -8.80 16.46 7.33
CA TYR A 217 -7.53 17.03 6.92
C TYR A 217 -6.74 17.55 8.10
N ASP A 218 -5.43 17.29 8.07
CA ASP A 218 -4.47 17.91 8.99
C ASP A 218 -4.16 19.35 8.53
N PRO A 219 -4.63 20.39 9.24
CA PRO A 219 -4.41 21.77 8.84
C PRO A 219 -2.94 22.20 8.97
N GLY A 220 -2.12 21.41 9.65
CA GLY A 220 -0.69 21.67 9.83
C GLY A 220 0.18 21.18 8.66
N LEU A 221 -0.39 20.51 7.68
CA LEU A 221 0.35 19.99 6.53
C LEU A 221 0.80 21.15 5.62
N PRO A 222 2.12 21.35 5.38
CA PRO A 222 2.61 22.42 4.53
C PRO A 222 2.32 22.15 3.05
N ASP A 223 2.51 23.15 2.20
CA ASP A 223 2.56 22.96 0.75
C ASP A 223 3.71 22.00 0.38
N ILE A 224 3.47 21.18 -0.62
CA ILE A 224 4.38 20.13 -1.07
C ILE A 224 4.84 20.44 -2.50
N ASP A 225 6.13 20.27 -2.79
CA ASP A 225 6.67 20.45 -4.14
C ASP A 225 6.21 19.33 -5.07
N LEU A 226 5.14 19.59 -5.83
CA LEU A 226 4.45 18.64 -6.69
C LEU A 226 4.18 19.23 -8.07
N ASP A 227 4.12 18.36 -9.08
CA ASP A 227 3.47 18.67 -10.34
C ASP A 227 1.96 18.54 -10.16
N ARG A 228 1.28 19.70 -10.13
CA ARG A 228 -0.14 19.79 -9.83
C ARG A 228 -1.00 18.92 -10.75
N ASP A 229 -0.72 18.97 -12.06
CA ASP A 229 -1.55 18.28 -13.05
C ASP A 229 -1.37 16.76 -12.97
N GLN A 230 -0.13 16.31 -12.73
CA GLN A 230 0.16 14.89 -12.49
C GLN A 230 -0.53 14.37 -11.23
N MET A 231 -0.50 15.14 -10.14
CA MET A 231 -1.14 14.73 -8.89
C MET A 231 -2.67 14.80 -8.96
N VAL A 232 -3.24 15.77 -9.67
CA VAL A 232 -4.69 15.77 -9.98
C VAL A 232 -5.06 14.48 -10.69
N GLN A 233 -4.31 14.08 -11.71
CA GLN A 233 -4.57 12.83 -12.43
C GLN A 233 -4.46 11.59 -11.53
N ALA A 234 -3.44 11.54 -10.67
CA ALA A 234 -3.26 10.43 -9.74
C ALA A 234 -4.44 10.31 -8.77
N PHE A 235 -4.81 11.41 -8.12
CA PHE A 235 -5.93 11.40 -7.18
C PHE A 235 -7.29 11.20 -7.85
N LEU A 236 -7.50 11.71 -9.07
CA LEU A 236 -8.70 11.41 -9.87
C LEU A 236 -8.84 9.90 -10.10
N ASN A 237 -7.76 9.22 -10.45
CA ASN A 237 -7.79 7.77 -10.66
C ASN A 237 -8.18 7.03 -9.37
N LEU A 238 -7.65 7.46 -8.22
CA LEU A 238 -7.96 6.82 -6.93
C LEU A 238 -9.39 7.12 -6.48
N VAL A 239 -9.83 8.39 -6.53
CA VAL A 239 -11.18 8.78 -6.09
C VAL A 239 -12.26 8.22 -7.02
N ARG A 240 -12.03 8.19 -8.35
CA ARG A 240 -12.93 7.51 -9.29
C ARG A 240 -13.01 6.01 -9.02
N ASN A 241 -11.88 5.38 -8.65
CA ASN A 241 -11.87 3.97 -8.28
C ASN A 241 -12.73 3.72 -7.04
N ALA A 242 -12.61 4.55 -6.01
CA ALA A 242 -13.45 4.51 -4.82
C ALA A 242 -14.94 4.74 -5.16
N ALA A 243 -15.25 5.81 -5.91
CA ALA A 243 -16.63 6.12 -6.32
C ALA A 243 -17.28 4.97 -7.12
N ALA A 244 -16.53 4.38 -8.04
CA ALA A 244 -17.00 3.24 -8.81
C ALA A 244 -17.17 1.96 -7.97
N ALA A 245 -16.43 1.79 -6.84
CA ALA A 245 -16.63 0.67 -5.92
C ALA A 245 -17.95 0.77 -5.16
N LEU A 246 -18.43 1.98 -4.95
CA LEU A 246 -19.64 2.27 -4.17
C LEU A 246 -20.95 2.16 -4.98
N ASP A 247 -20.86 2.03 -6.31
CA ASP A 247 -22.02 1.97 -7.20
C ASP A 247 -23.11 3.03 -6.89
N GLY A 248 -22.64 4.24 -6.55
CA GLY A 248 -23.49 5.38 -6.26
C GLY A 248 -24.06 5.47 -4.85
N HIS A 249 -23.71 4.59 -3.93
CA HIS A 249 -24.18 4.59 -2.54
C HIS A 249 -23.03 4.24 -1.59
N GLY A 250 -22.62 5.19 -0.76
CA GLY A 250 -21.59 4.96 0.25
C GLY A 250 -20.81 6.22 0.59
N THR A 251 -19.72 6.03 1.33
CA THR A 251 -18.91 7.12 1.86
C THR A 251 -17.48 6.98 1.38
N ILE A 252 -16.95 8.05 0.78
CA ILE A 252 -15.51 8.22 0.56
C ILE A 252 -14.99 9.12 1.67
N THR A 253 -13.97 8.68 2.40
CA THR A 253 -13.31 9.49 3.42
C THR A 253 -11.90 9.85 2.94
N LEU A 254 -11.63 11.16 2.87
CA LEU A 254 -10.31 11.69 2.55
C LEU A 254 -9.64 12.16 3.84
N ARG A 255 -8.47 11.59 4.16
CA ARG A 255 -7.67 12.01 5.31
C ARG A 255 -6.31 12.49 4.87
N SER A 256 -5.73 13.42 5.60
CA SER A 256 -4.33 13.79 5.46
C SER A 256 -3.67 13.89 6.83
N ARG A 257 -2.42 13.43 6.92
CA ARG A 257 -1.62 13.49 8.17
C ARG A 257 -0.16 13.72 7.83
N ALA A 258 0.54 14.43 8.69
CA ALA A 258 2.00 14.44 8.69
C ALA A 258 2.50 13.23 9.49
N VAL A 259 3.32 12.39 8.87
CA VAL A 259 3.92 11.22 9.52
C VAL A 259 5.43 11.40 9.59
N THR A 260 6.00 11.20 10.78
CA THR A 260 7.43 11.38 11.03
C THR A 260 8.20 10.07 10.96
N ASN A 261 9.46 10.16 10.56
CA ASN A 261 10.38 9.02 10.53
C ASN A 261 9.91 7.84 9.67
N PHE A 262 9.34 8.12 8.51
CA PHE A 262 8.87 7.11 7.56
C PHE A 262 9.96 6.78 6.53
N THR A 263 10.07 5.50 6.16
CA THR A 263 11.03 5.03 5.15
C THR A 263 10.29 4.70 3.86
N ILE A 264 10.71 5.26 2.74
CA ILE A 264 10.22 4.90 1.41
C ILE A 264 11.37 4.26 0.65
N GLY A 265 11.27 2.96 0.36
CA GLY A 265 12.40 2.19 -0.16
C GLY A 265 13.58 2.18 0.82
N ASP A 266 14.76 2.59 0.33
CA ASP A 266 15.96 2.66 1.16
C ASP A 266 16.17 4.05 1.80
N ILE A 267 15.28 5.01 1.56
CA ILE A 267 15.41 6.39 2.01
C ILE A 267 14.50 6.65 3.20
N ARG A 268 15.13 7.03 4.33
CA ARG A 268 14.40 7.48 5.51
C ARG A 268 14.08 8.97 5.42
N HIS A 269 12.81 9.30 5.41
CA HIS A 269 12.31 10.66 5.42
C HIS A 269 11.97 11.11 6.84
N ARG A 270 12.35 12.34 7.18
CA ARG A 270 12.03 12.92 8.49
C ARG A 270 10.54 13.13 8.64
N VAL A 271 9.89 13.62 7.58
CA VAL A 271 8.45 13.86 7.53
C VAL A 271 7.93 13.53 6.14
N ILE A 272 6.81 12.85 6.10
CA ILE A 272 6.04 12.61 4.87
C ILE A 272 4.61 13.14 5.05
N ALA A 273 3.96 13.48 3.93
CA ALA A 273 2.52 13.62 3.87
C ALA A 273 1.90 12.25 3.59
N SER A 274 0.97 11.82 4.43
CA SER A 274 0.13 10.66 4.23
C SER A 274 -1.25 11.13 3.83
N ILE A 275 -1.68 10.80 2.62
CA ILE A 275 -3.02 11.06 2.12
C ILE A 275 -3.73 9.71 2.00
N GLU A 276 -4.91 9.59 2.62
CA GLU A 276 -5.71 8.37 2.62
C GLU A 276 -7.01 8.61 1.86
N ILE A 277 -7.33 7.69 0.97
CA ILE A 277 -8.60 7.64 0.25
C ILE A 277 -9.26 6.34 0.67
N GLU A 278 -10.27 6.43 1.53
CA GLU A 278 -11.01 5.29 2.08
C GLU A 278 -12.41 5.24 1.48
N ASP A 279 -12.85 4.06 1.07
CA ASP A 279 -14.23 3.77 0.70
C ASP A 279 -14.81 2.64 1.57
N ASP A 280 -16.13 2.67 1.79
CA ASP A 280 -16.90 1.67 2.51
C ASP A 280 -17.51 0.60 1.56
N GLY A 281 -16.91 0.41 0.41
CA GLY A 281 -17.31 -0.51 -0.64
C GLY A 281 -17.09 -2.00 -0.31
N PRO A 282 -17.36 -2.88 -1.27
CA PRO A 282 -17.29 -4.34 -1.07
C PRO A 282 -15.88 -4.87 -0.83
N GLY A 283 -14.85 -4.06 -1.02
CA GLY A 283 -13.45 -4.47 -0.96
C GLY A 283 -12.93 -5.01 -2.28
N ILE A 284 -11.63 -5.34 -2.30
CA ILE A 284 -10.93 -5.95 -3.43
C ILE A 284 -10.84 -7.45 -3.16
N GLU A 285 -11.23 -8.27 -4.15
CA GLU A 285 -11.16 -9.72 -4.05
C GLU A 285 -9.73 -10.18 -3.72
N PRO A 286 -9.53 -11.14 -2.78
CA PRO A 286 -8.21 -11.57 -2.34
C PRO A 286 -7.28 -11.97 -3.50
N ASP A 287 -7.80 -12.68 -4.50
CA ASP A 287 -7.04 -13.13 -5.66
C ASP A 287 -6.53 -11.99 -6.56
N LEU A 288 -7.13 -10.80 -6.45
CA LEU A 288 -6.74 -9.62 -7.21
C LEU A 288 -5.83 -8.68 -6.42
N GLN A 289 -5.74 -8.81 -5.10
CA GLN A 289 -4.98 -7.87 -4.25
C GLN A 289 -3.50 -7.79 -4.63
N ASP A 290 -2.87 -8.92 -4.96
CA ASP A 290 -1.46 -8.94 -5.37
C ASP A 290 -1.22 -8.32 -6.75
N SER A 291 -2.27 -8.11 -7.53
CA SER A 291 -2.19 -7.68 -8.92
C SER A 291 -2.91 -6.36 -9.24
N VAL A 292 -3.45 -5.65 -8.26
CA VAL A 292 -4.25 -4.41 -8.47
C VAL A 292 -3.50 -3.30 -9.21
N PHE A 293 -2.17 -3.29 -9.11
CA PHE A 293 -1.32 -2.31 -9.79
C PHE A 293 -0.77 -2.82 -11.13
N TYR A 294 -1.12 -4.04 -11.57
CA TYR A 294 -0.78 -4.49 -12.92
C TYR A 294 -1.76 -3.93 -13.95
N PRO A 295 -1.27 -3.55 -15.13
CA PRO A 295 -2.12 -3.04 -16.20
C PRO A 295 -3.15 -4.06 -16.64
N LEU A 296 -4.33 -3.57 -17.03
CA LEU A 296 -5.43 -4.38 -17.59
C LEU A 296 -6.08 -5.36 -16.58
N ILE A 297 -5.70 -5.31 -15.32
CA ILE A 297 -6.33 -6.07 -14.24
C ILE A 297 -7.52 -5.25 -13.72
N THR A 298 -8.71 -5.83 -13.79
CA THR A 298 -9.94 -5.20 -13.30
C THR A 298 -10.99 -6.27 -12.98
N SER A 299 -11.73 -6.09 -11.90
CA SER A 299 -12.91 -6.89 -11.57
C SER A 299 -14.19 -6.34 -12.21
N ARG A 300 -14.13 -5.18 -12.89
CA ARG A 300 -15.29 -4.49 -13.44
C ARG A 300 -15.36 -4.66 -14.97
N PRO A 301 -16.53 -4.98 -15.54
CA PRO A 301 -16.68 -5.14 -17.00
C PRO A 301 -16.33 -3.88 -17.80
N GLU A 302 -16.63 -2.69 -17.26
CA GLU A 302 -16.37 -1.40 -17.90
C GLU A 302 -15.01 -0.81 -17.48
N GLY A 303 -14.29 -1.46 -16.58
CA GLY A 303 -13.01 -0.99 -16.08
C GLY A 303 -11.90 -1.22 -17.09
N THR A 304 -11.08 -0.21 -17.34
CA THR A 304 -9.90 -0.34 -18.22
C THR A 304 -8.72 -1.06 -17.55
N GLY A 305 -8.72 -1.18 -16.22
CA GLY A 305 -7.58 -1.70 -15.45
C GLY A 305 -6.33 -0.82 -15.53
N LEU A 306 -6.46 0.45 -15.92
CA LEU A 306 -5.34 1.37 -16.18
C LEU A 306 -5.20 2.46 -15.11
N GLY A 307 -6.24 2.72 -14.33
CA GLY A 307 -6.27 3.85 -13.39
C GLY A 307 -5.27 3.70 -12.24
N LEU A 308 -5.26 2.55 -11.57
CA LEU A 308 -4.35 2.30 -10.45
C LEU A 308 -2.88 2.25 -10.86
N PRO A 309 -2.48 1.55 -11.95
CA PRO A 309 -1.12 1.62 -12.46
C PRO A 309 -0.67 3.03 -12.83
N ALA A 310 -1.57 3.83 -13.44
CA ALA A 310 -1.25 5.22 -13.79
C ALA A 310 -1.07 6.09 -12.53
N ALA A 311 -1.93 5.94 -11.52
CA ALA A 311 -1.77 6.64 -10.24
C ALA A 311 -0.43 6.31 -9.58
N GLN A 312 -0.06 5.02 -9.56
CA GLN A 312 1.21 4.55 -9.02
C GLN A 312 2.42 5.16 -9.73
N GLU A 313 2.40 5.21 -11.07
CA GLU A 313 3.48 5.84 -11.86
C GLU A 313 3.64 7.32 -11.52
N LEU A 314 2.52 8.06 -11.45
CA LEU A 314 2.53 9.49 -11.16
C LEU A 314 3.04 9.79 -9.75
N ILE A 315 2.59 9.05 -8.74
CA ILE A 315 3.04 9.17 -7.34
C ILE A 315 4.54 8.86 -7.24
N SER A 316 4.99 7.80 -7.90
CA SER A 316 6.38 7.37 -7.90
C SER A 316 7.34 8.40 -8.53
N ARG A 317 6.90 9.17 -9.54
CA ARG A 317 7.68 10.30 -10.12
C ARG A 317 7.92 11.41 -9.10
N HIS A 318 7.08 11.48 -8.09
CA HIS A 318 7.23 12.41 -6.96
C HIS A 318 7.97 11.77 -5.77
N LYS A 319 8.68 10.66 -5.99
CA LYS A 319 9.37 9.88 -4.95
C LYS A 319 8.41 9.38 -3.86
N GLY A 320 7.11 9.31 -4.16
CA GLY A 320 6.08 8.82 -3.28
C GLY A 320 5.87 7.31 -3.41
N LEU A 321 5.15 6.77 -2.45
CA LEU A 321 4.71 5.38 -2.39
C LEU A 321 3.18 5.34 -2.35
N ILE A 322 2.58 4.34 -2.99
CA ILE A 322 1.17 4.01 -2.85
C ILE A 322 1.03 2.61 -2.28
N GLU A 323 0.22 2.48 -1.27
CA GLU A 323 -0.13 1.24 -0.60
C GLU A 323 -1.65 1.14 -0.48
N PHE A 324 -2.16 -0.03 -0.17
CA PHE A 324 -3.58 -0.19 0.12
C PHE A 324 -3.81 -1.29 1.16
N GLU A 325 -4.96 -1.18 1.83
CA GLU A 325 -5.55 -2.21 2.66
C GLU A 325 -6.98 -2.40 2.18
N SER A 326 -7.42 -3.65 2.04
CA SER A 326 -8.78 -3.92 1.59
C SER A 326 -9.39 -5.12 2.29
N ARG A 327 -10.62 -4.92 2.74
CA ARG A 327 -11.52 -5.95 3.27
C ARG A 327 -12.95 -5.55 2.94
N PRO A 328 -13.91 -6.47 2.97
CA PRO A 328 -15.31 -6.13 2.79
C PRO A 328 -15.77 -5.01 3.73
N GLY A 329 -16.34 -3.95 3.18
CA GLY A 329 -16.78 -2.75 3.90
C GLY A 329 -15.69 -1.70 4.14
N ARG A 330 -14.45 -1.92 3.69
CA ARG A 330 -13.38 -0.93 3.85
C ARG A 330 -12.23 -1.18 2.88
N THR A 331 -11.99 -0.26 1.96
CA THR A 331 -10.75 -0.18 1.18
C THR A 331 -10.09 1.17 1.44
N VAL A 332 -8.80 1.19 1.69
CA VAL A 332 -8.01 2.40 1.91
C VAL A 332 -6.80 2.38 0.99
N PHE A 333 -6.64 3.42 0.19
CA PHE A 333 -5.40 3.70 -0.52
C PHE A 333 -4.60 4.75 0.24
N TYR A 334 -3.36 4.45 0.56
CA TYR A 334 -2.41 5.34 1.22
C TYR A 334 -1.43 5.90 0.20
N VAL A 335 -1.42 7.21 0.02
CA VAL A 335 -0.44 7.92 -0.79
C VAL A 335 0.56 8.60 0.14
N ARG A 336 1.81 8.16 0.10
CA ARG A 336 2.91 8.66 0.93
C ARG A 336 3.81 9.55 0.08
N ILE A 337 3.96 10.82 0.42
CA ILE A 337 4.76 11.78 -0.33
C ILE A 337 5.78 12.43 0.60
N PRO A 338 7.10 12.36 0.30
CA PRO A 338 8.11 13.06 1.08
C PRO A 338 7.92 14.57 1.06
N LEU A 339 7.98 15.21 2.23
CA LEU A 339 7.99 16.67 2.34
C LEU A 339 9.40 17.24 2.07
N ASP A 340 10.44 16.48 2.42
CA ASP A 340 11.85 16.78 2.19
C ASP A 340 12.33 16.13 0.87
N GLN A 341 11.91 16.68 -0.26
CA GLN A 341 12.26 16.10 -1.57
C GLN A 341 13.73 16.36 -2.01
N ASP A 342 14.46 17.22 -1.32
CA ASP A 342 15.81 17.67 -1.67
C ASP A 342 16.95 17.02 -0.88
N VAL A 343 16.73 15.95 -0.10
CA VAL A 343 17.85 15.21 0.49
C VAL A 343 18.48 14.34 -0.60
N ALA A 344 19.22 14.97 -1.49
CA ALA A 344 20.21 14.30 -2.32
C ALA A 344 21.39 13.88 -1.43
N ASN A 345 21.63 12.57 -1.38
CA ASN A 345 22.89 11.91 -1.02
C ASN A 345 23.94 12.79 -0.35
N GLY A 346 24.06 12.71 0.97
CA GLY A 346 25.25 12.99 1.70
C GLY A 346 25.88 11.68 2.19
#